data_3509edb20aa688c2f91de96fb0af148f
#
_entry.id   3509edb20aa688c2f91de96fb0af148f
#
_cell.length_a   1.000
_cell.length_b   1.000
_cell.length_c   1.000
_cell.angle_alpha   90.00
_cell.angle_beta   90.00
_cell.angle_gamma   90.00
#
_symmetry.space_group_name_H-M   'P 1'
#
loop_
_entity.id
_entity.type
_entity.pdbx_description
1 polymer ?
#
loop_
_entity_poly.entity_id
_entity_poly.type
_entity_poly.pdbx_seq_one_letter_code
_entity_poly.pdbx_strand_id
1 'polypeptide(L)'
;LLAKIWKETGDEQLRDIAERQIRYTVNKRTEYDAWHYTHPKGKSPIRHDNYHTGGILDGILEYTEETGDVQFMPVYWKGFSYYHGHLFESDGAPRWMSDRKYPHDVHGAAQGIISFTKAGRNEPGHLAFAGCIAEWAVNHLYRPQSQDFIYRKGRFKTWNYSLMRWCNAWMVRALAEYEAMLLTSDHSAV
;
A
#
# COMPACT_ATOMS: atom_id res chain seq x y z
N LEU A 1 -4.37 13.03 4.10
CA LEU A 1 -4.36 13.91 5.27
C LEU A 1 -5.01 15.27 4.98
N LEU A 2 -4.56 16.05 3.95
CA LEU A 2 -5.13 17.39 3.67
C LEU A 2 -6.65 17.33 3.40
N ALA A 3 -7.11 16.38 2.60
CA ALA A 3 -8.52 16.17 2.33
C ALA A 3 -9.33 15.85 3.60
N LYS A 4 -8.77 15.07 4.54
CA LYS A 4 -9.39 14.80 5.85
C LYS A 4 -9.53 16.08 6.67
N ILE A 5 -8.46 16.89 6.74
CA ILE A 5 -8.51 18.15 7.49
C ILE A 5 -9.50 19.13 6.85
N TRP A 6 -9.52 19.21 5.52
CA TRP A 6 -10.53 20.00 4.81
C TRP A 6 -11.95 19.58 5.19
N LYS A 7 -12.25 18.30 5.21
CA LYS A 7 -13.57 17.77 5.55
C LYS A 7 -14.02 18.18 6.97
N GLU A 8 -13.08 18.23 7.90
CA GLU A 8 -13.34 18.63 9.30
C GLU A 8 -13.43 20.16 9.48
N THR A 9 -12.67 20.94 8.71
CA THR A 9 -12.50 22.37 8.90
C THR A 9 -13.28 23.24 7.92
N GLY A 10 -13.61 22.71 6.74
CA GLY A 10 -14.18 23.47 5.62
C GLY A 10 -13.19 24.41 4.93
N ASP A 11 -11.87 24.30 5.21
CA ASP A 11 -10.87 25.17 4.59
C ASP A 11 -10.58 24.73 3.15
N GLU A 12 -11.18 25.43 2.18
CA GLU A 12 -11.06 25.14 0.76
C GLU A 12 -9.62 25.22 0.23
N GLN A 13 -8.70 25.95 0.86
CA GLN A 13 -7.29 25.96 0.46
C GLN A 13 -6.65 24.58 0.64
N LEU A 14 -7.03 23.84 1.67
CA LEU A 14 -6.53 22.49 1.92
C LEU A 14 -6.99 21.51 0.83
N ARG A 15 -8.25 21.63 0.39
CA ARG A 15 -8.78 20.86 -0.73
C ARG A 15 -8.04 21.14 -2.03
N ASP A 16 -7.84 22.42 -2.35
CA ASP A 16 -7.12 22.85 -3.55
C ASP A 16 -5.67 22.34 -3.57
N ILE A 17 -4.99 22.37 -2.41
CA ILE A 17 -3.63 21.85 -2.28
C ILE A 17 -3.64 20.33 -2.50
N ALA A 18 -4.59 19.61 -1.87
CA ALA A 18 -4.72 18.16 -2.01
C ALA A 18 -4.95 17.77 -3.47
N GLU A 19 -5.88 18.43 -4.16
CA GLU A 19 -6.17 18.18 -5.58
C GLU A 19 -4.94 18.42 -6.46
N ARG A 20 -4.25 19.53 -6.28
CA ARG A 20 -3.04 19.85 -7.05
C ARG A 20 -1.94 18.78 -6.86
N GLN A 21 -1.77 18.25 -5.64
CA GLN A 21 -0.81 17.20 -5.38
C GLN A 21 -1.20 15.88 -6.04
N ILE A 22 -2.46 15.48 -5.96
CA ILE A 22 -2.97 14.28 -6.65
C ILE A 22 -2.83 14.45 -8.17
N ARG A 23 -3.25 15.56 -8.72
CA ARG A 23 -3.14 15.86 -10.16
C ARG A 23 -1.69 15.85 -10.64
N TYR A 24 -0.77 16.43 -9.88
CA TYR A 24 0.65 16.34 -10.17
C TYR A 24 1.12 14.88 -10.22
N THR A 25 0.80 14.10 -9.20
CA THR A 25 1.18 12.68 -9.10
C THR A 25 0.62 11.86 -10.26
N VAL A 26 -0.68 12.02 -10.55
CA VAL A 26 -1.35 11.35 -11.66
C VAL A 26 -0.69 11.68 -13.01
N ASN A 27 -0.31 12.93 -13.22
CA ASN A 27 0.36 13.38 -14.46
C ASN A 27 1.82 12.89 -14.58
N LYS A 28 2.42 12.33 -13.52
CA LYS A 28 3.77 11.76 -13.54
C LYS A 28 3.79 10.23 -13.68
N ARG A 29 2.64 9.60 -13.86
CA ARG A 29 2.59 8.17 -14.16
C ARG A 29 3.24 7.87 -15.51
N THR A 30 3.72 6.65 -15.64
CA THR A 30 4.22 6.10 -16.90
C THR A 30 3.06 5.75 -17.85
N GLU A 31 3.37 5.43 -19.10
CA GLU A 31 2.42 4.92 -20.10
C GLU A 31 1.78 3.59 -19.73
N TYR A 32 2.41 2.83 -18.82
CA TYR A 32 1.91 1.56 -18.26
C TYR A 32 1.35 1.71 -16.82
N ASP A 33 0.89 2.92 -16.48
CA ASP A 33 0.18 3.26 -15.25
C ASP A 33 0.95 2.97 -13.95
N ALA A 34 2.28 3.14 -13.95
CA ALA A 34 3.14 3.04 -12.77
C ALA A 34 3.83 4.38 -12.45
N TRP A 35 4.49 4.48 -11.30
CA TRP A 35 5.25 5.66 -10.89
C TRP A 35 6.71 5.30 -10.63
N HIS A 36 7.62 6.08 -11.18
CA HIS A 36 9.02 6.00 -10.78
C HIS A 36 9.21 6.59 -9.39
N TYR A 37 10.13 6.00 -8.62
CA TYR A 37 10.49 6.49 -7.28
C TYR A 37 10.91 7.97 -7.27
N THR A 38 11.54 8.45 -8.33
CA THR A 38 11.93 9.86 -8.48
C THR A 38 11.40 10.47 -9.77
N HIS A 39 11.12 11.78 -9.71
CA HIS A 39 10.91 12.57 -10.92
C HIS A 39 11.91 13.75 -10.95
N PRO A 40 12.72 13.89 -12.00
CA PRO A 40 12.82 13.02 -13.18
C PRO A 40 13.37 11.63 -12.82
N LYS A 41 13.00 10.62 -13.65
CA LYS A 41 13.46 9.25 -13.50
C LYS A 41 14.98 9.15 -13.52
N GLY A 42 15.54 8.15 -12.83
CA GLY A 42 16.98 7.86 -12.88
C GLY A 42 17.81 8.63 -11.85
N LYS A 43 17.20 9.40 -10.95
CA LYS A 43 17.88 10.04 -9.81
C LYS A 43 18.05 9.12 -8.60
N SER A 44 17.51 7.91 -8.67
CA SER A 44 17.63 6.86 -7.65
C SER A 44 17.82 5.50 -8.33
N PRO A 45 18.52 4.53 -7.70
CA PRO A 45 18.56 3.15 -8.13
C PRO A 45 17.22 2.42 -7.90
N ILE A 46 16.34 2.99 -7.08
CA ILE A 46 14.98 2.49 -6.87
C ILE A 46 14.12 2.93 -8.06
N ARG A 47 13.35 2.00 -8.57
CA ARG A 47 12.46 2.23 -9.74
C ARG A 47 10.99 2.27 -9.29
N HIS A 48 10.24 1.21 -9.61
CA HIS A 48 8.86 1.01 -9.16
C HIS A 48 8.89 0.07 -7.98
N ASP A 49 8.96 0.63 -6.78
CA ASP A 49 9.02 -0.14 -5.55
C ASP A 49 7.61 -0.36 -4.97
N ASN A 50 7.50 -1.35 -4.12
CA ASN A 50 6.23 -1.77 -3.55
C ASN A 50 5.63 -0.68 -2.65
N TYR A 51 6.38 -0.23 -1.66
CA TYR A 51 5.86 0.65 -0.62
C TYR A 51 5.35 2.01 -1.15
N HIS A 52 6.15 2.69 -1.98
CA HIS A 52 5.75 4.02 -2.48
C HIS A 52 4.64 3.95 -3.51
N THR A 53 4.58 2.88 -4.32
CA THR A 53 3.47 2.65 -5.25
C THR A 53 2.16 2.48 -4.48
N GLY A 54 2.13 1.65 -3.42
CA GLY A 54 0.97 1.51 -2.55
C GLY A 54 0.56 2.83 -1.89
N GLY A 55 1.54 3.60 -1.39
CA GLY A 55 1.28 4.92 -0.78
C GLY A 55 0.68 5.94 -1.74
N ILE A 56 1.08 5.92 -3.02
CA ILE A 56 0.46 6.77 -4.06
C ILE A 56 -1.01 6.37 -4.27
N LEU A 57 -1.27 5.08 -4.41
CA LEU A 57 -2.63 4.56 -4.60
C LEU A 57 -3.52 4.89 -3.41
N ASP A 58 -3.03 4.67 -2.19
CA ASP A 58 -3.76 5.05 -0.97
C ASP A 58 -4.08 6.54 -0.93
N GLY A 59 -3.15 7.40 -1.36
CA GLY A 59 -3.37 8.84 -1.43
C GLY A 59 -4.47 9.24 -2.40
N ILE A 60 -4.55 8.59 -3.57
CA ILE A 60 -5.61 8.82 -4.56
C ILE A 60 -6.96 8.36 -4.02
N LEU A 61 -7.01 7.16 -3.45
CA LEU A 61 -8.25 6.60 -2.90
C LEU A 61 -8.78 7.45 -1.72
N GLU A 62 -7.91 7.78 -0.75
CA GLU A 62 -8.29 8.62 0.40
C GLU A 62 -8.76 10.02 -0.04
N TYR A 63 -8.13 10.61 -1.06
CA TYR A 63 -8.62 11.88 -1.62
C TYR A 63 -10.05 11.72 -2.14
N THR A 64 -10.31 10.70 -2.94
CA THR A 64 -11.64 10.42 -3.51
C THR A 64 -12.68 10.16 -2.42
N GLU A 65 -12.36 9.34 -1.41
CA GLU A 65 -13.27 9.01 -0.31
C GLU A 65 -13.64 10.24 0.52
N GLU A 66 -12.70 11.15 0.74
CA GLU A 66 -12.94 12.34 1.57
C GLU A 66 -13.65 13.47 0.81
N THR A 67 -13.36 13.64 -0.47
CA THR A 67 -13.88 14.75 -1.27
C THR A 67 -15.09 14.40 -2.13
N GLY A 68 -15.35 13.10 -2.37
CA GLY A 68 -16.33 12.63 -3.34
C GLY A 68 -15.90 12.82 -4.81
N ASP A 69 -14.70 13.32 -5.08
CA ASP A 69 -14.20 13.57 -6.42
C ASP A 69 -13.63 12.29 -7.05
N VAL A 70 -14.36 11.69 -7.94
CA VAL A 70 -14.05 10.41 -8.59
C VAL A 70 -13.17 10.53 -9.84
N GLN A 71 -12.75 11.74 -10.23
CA GLN A 71 -12.05 11.98 -11.51
C GLN A 71 -10.76 11.16 -11.65
N PHE A 72 -10.11 10.79 -10.54
CA PHE A 72 -8.84 10.05 -10.52
C PHE A 72 -9.01 8.53 -10.38
N MET A 73 -10.22 8.04 -10.15
CA MET A 73 -10.46 6.60 -9.95
C MET A 73 -10.08 5.72 -11.16
N PRO A 74 -10.24 6.14 -12.42
CA PRO A 74 -9.75 5.35 -13.55
C PRO A 74 -8.22 5.15 -13.51
N VAL A 75 -7.46 6.14 -13.03
CA VAL A 75 -6.00 6.06 -12.86
C VAL A 75 -5.65 5.18 -11.65
N TYR A 76 -6.40 5.31 -10.56
CA TYR A 76 -6.27 4.45 -9.39
C TYR A 76 -6.35 2.97 -9.76
N TRP A 77 -7.42 2.54 -10.43
CA TRP A 77 -7.62 1.12 -10.77
C TRP A 77 -6.59 0.57 -11.74
N LYS A 78 -6.15 1.34 -12.72
CA LYS A 78 -5.06 0.94 -13.61
C LYS A 78 -3.74 0.79 -12.86
N GLY A 79 -3.40 1.78 -12.02
CA GLY A 79 -2.21 1.71 -11.17
C GLY A 79 -2.30 0.57 -10.14
N PHE A 80 -3.49 0.28 -9.60
CA PHE A 80 -3.72 -0.82 -8.68
C PHE A 80 -3.55 -2.18 -9.36
N SER A 81 -4.01 -2.32 -10.61
CA SER A 81 -3.77 -3.52 -11.43
C SER A 81 -2.27 -3.74 -11.66
N TYR A 82 -1.52 -2.68 -11.95
CA TYR A 82 -0.06 -2.76 -12.03
C TYR A 82 0.57 -3.17 -10.70
N TYR A 83 0.14 -2.57 -9.59
CA TYR A 83 0.61 -2.86 -8.24
C TYR A 83 0.43 -4.33 -7.90
N HIS A 84 -0.79 -4.85 -8.09
CA HIS A 84 -1.11 -6.26 -7.87
C HIS A 84 -0.26 -7.19 -8.75
N GLY A 85 -0.24 -6.94 -10.05
CA GLY A 85 0.40 -7.86 -11.02
C GLY A 85 1.92 -7.84 -11.03
N HIS A 86 2.55 -6.74 -10.58
CA HIS A 86 4.01 -6.57 -10.71
C HIS A 86 4.77 -6.42 -9.40
N LEU A 87 4.09 -6.14 -8.28
CA LEU A 87 4.75 -5.88 -7.00
C LEU A 87 4.43 -6.91 -5.92
N PHE A 88 3.69 -7.97 -6.29
CA PHE A 88 3.47 -9.15 -5.45
C PHE A 88 3.66 -10.44 -6.25
N GLU A 89 3.97 -11.52 -5.54
CA GLU A 89 3.88 -12.88 -6.02
C GLU A 89 2.47 -13.42 -5.75
N SER A 90 2.09 -14.50 -6.41
CA SER A 90 0.76 -15.10 -6.24
C SER A 90 0.46 -15.62 -4.84
N ASP A 91 1.49 -15.89 -4.03
CA ASP A 91 1.38 -16.30 -2.63
C ASP A 91 1.30 -15.12 -1.63
N GLY A 92 1.24 -13.89 -2.13
CA GLY A 92 1.21 -12.67 -1.31
C GLY A 92 2.59 -12.11 -0.94
N ALA A 93 3.70 -12.75 -1.35
CA ALA A 93 5.04 -12.22 -1.07
C ALA A 93 5.26 -10.86 -1.74
N PRO A 94 5.63 -9.80 -1.01
CA PRO A 94 5.90 -8.49 -1.61
C PRO A 94 7.22 -8.54 -2.40
N ARG A 95 7.22 -8.08 -3.62
CA ARG A 95 8.46 -7.87 -4.39
C ARG A 95 9.13 -6.59 -3.94
N TRP A 96 10.45 -6.54 -4.00
CA TRP A 96 11.20 -5.31 -3.71
C TRP A 96 10.87 -4.20 -4.71
N MET A 97 10.91 -4.54 -5.98
CA MET A 97 10.54 -3.69 -7.12
C MET A 97 9.90 -4.54 -8.21
N SER A 98 9.28 -3.93 -9.18
CA SER A 98 8.65 -4.64 -10.29
C SER A 98 9.61 -5.55 -11.07
N ASP A 99 10.90 -5.18 -11.15
CA ASP A 99 11.96 -5.94 -11.81
C ASP A 99 12.86 -6.75 -10.83
N ARG A 100 12.57 -6.70 -9.53
CA ARG A 100 13.34 -7.39 -8.48
C ARG A 100 12.47 -8.02 -7.42
N LYS A 101 12.48 -9.34 -7.36
CA LYS A 101 11.75 -10.09 -6.34
C LYS A 101 12.28 -9.81 -4.93
N TYR A 102 13.58 -9.87 -4.73
CA TYR A 102 14.25 -9.79 -3.43
C TYR A 102 14.93 -8.44 -3.17
N PRO A 103 15.09 -8.06 -1.88
CA PRO A 103 14.55 -8.72 -0.68
C PRO A 103 13.05 -8.47 -0.52
N HIS A 104 12.32 -9.41 0.08
CA HIS A 104 10.98 -9.15 0.59
C HIS A 104 11.09 -8.24 1.81
N ASP A 105 10.45 -7.09 1.77
CA ASP A 105 10.49 -6.07 2.82
C ASP A 105 9.20 -6.08 3.63
N VAL A 106 9.32 -6.07 4.95
CA VAL A 106 8.16 -6.05 5.85
C VAL A 106 7.27 -4.84 5.62
N HIS A 107 7.86 -3.70 5.27
CA HIS A 107 7.13 -2.48 4.99
C HIS A 107 6.29 -2.60 3.70
N GLY A 108 6.83 -3.28 2.67
CA GLY A 108 6.07 -3.63 1.48
C GLY A 108 4.90 -4.57 1.77
N ALA A 109 5.08 -5.55 2.67
CA ALA A 109 3.99 -6.41 3.12
C ALA A 109 2.91 -5.60 3.85
N ALA A 110 3.30 -4.77 4.82
CA ALA A 110 2.35 -3.94 5.57
C ALA A 110 1.58 -2.97 4.67
N GLN A 111 2.27 -2.31 3.73
CA GLN A 111 1.62 -1.43 2.76
C GLN A 111 0.66 -2.21 1.86
N GLY A 112 1.04 -3.40 1.43
CA GLY A 112 0.17 -4.29 0.65
C GLY A 112 -1.12 -4.62 1.41
N ILE A 113 -1.01 -5.11 2.64
CA ILE A 113 -2.18 -5.41 3.48
C ILE A 113 -3.11 -4.19 3.55
N ILE A 114 -2.60 -2.99 3.83
CA ILE A 114 -3.39 -1.75 3.91
C ILE A 114 -4.08 -1.46 2.58
N SER A 115 -3.32 -1.41 1.48
CA SER A 115 -3.84 -1.01 0.18
C SER A 115 -4.87 -2.00 -0.36
N PHE A 116 -4.64 -3.31 -0.20
CA PHE A 116 -5.60 -4.34 -0.61
C PHE A 116 -6.84 -4.39 0.29
N THR A 117 -6.70 -4.14 1.60
CA THR A 117 -7.84 -4.01 2.51
C THR A 117 -8.75 -2.85 2.11
N LYS A 118 -8.17 -1.69 1.81
CA LYS A 118 -8.94 -0.52 1.34
C LYS A 118 -9.63 -0.78 0.01
N ALA A 119 -8.91 -1.35 -0.97
CA ALA A 119 -9.48 -1.72 -2.26
C ALA A 119 -10.61 -2.76 -2.12
N GLY A 120 -10.54 -3.63 -1.13
CA GLY A 120 -11.53 -4.64 -0.81
C GLY A 120 -12.90 -4.07 -0.44
N ARG A 121 -13.01 -2.79 -0.07
CA ARG A 121 -14.30 -2.11 0.13
C ARG A 121 -15.12 -2.01 -1.16
N ASN A 122 -14.45 -1.94 -2.28
CA ASN A 122 -15.08 -1.84 -3.60
C ASN A 122 -15.15 -3.19 -4.32
N GLU A 123 -14.12 -4.03 -4.14
CA GLU A 123 -14.00 -5.34 -4.79
C GLU A 123 -13.54 -6.41 -3.79
N PRO A 124 -14.42 -7.29 -3.30
CA PRO A 124 -14.13 -8.26 -2.23
C PRO A 124 -12.92 -9.17 -2.49
N GLY A 125 -12.60 -9.46 -3.75
CA GLY A 125 -11.43 -10.27 -4.12
C GLY A 125 -10.10 -9.68 -3.63
N HIS A 126 -10.01 -8.36 -3.49
CA HIS A 126 -8.83 -7.70 -2.96
C HIS A 126 -8.65 -7.93 -1.46
N LEU A 127 -9.73 -8.02 -0.70
CA LEU A 127 -9.67 -8.34 0.73
C LEU A 127 -9.10 -9.76 0.96
N ALA A 128 -9.49 -10.73 0.13
CA ALA A 128 -8.91 -12.07 0.18
C ALA A 128 -7.41 -12.05 -0.09
N PHE A 129 -6.93 -11.24 -1.04
CA PHE A 129 -5.50 -11.11 -1.32
C PHE A 129 -4.75 -10.38 -0.21
N ALA A 130 -5.37 -9.41 0.48
CA ALA A 130 -4.80 -8.83 1.72
C ALA A 130 -4.52 -9.92 2.77
N GLY A 131 -5.44 -10.89 2.91
CA GLY A 131 -5.26 -12.07 3.75
C GLY A 131 -4.05 -12.92 3.34
N CYS A 132 -3.87 -13.18 2.04
CA CYS A 132 -2.69 -13.90 1.54
C CYS A 132 -1.38 -13.18 1.90
N ILE A 133 -1.33 -11.85 1.77
CA ILE A 133 -0.15 -11.06 2.15
C ILE A 133 0.09 -11.14 3.66
N ALA A 134 -0.96 -11.03 4.48
CA ALA A 134 -0.87 -11.11 5.94
C ALA A 134 -0.36 -12.49 6.39
N GLU A 135 -0.91 -13.57 5.86
CA GLU A 135 -0.47 -14.94 6.12
C GLU A 135 0.98 -15.14 5.71
N TRP A 136 1.35 -14.68 4.51
CA TRP A 136 2.73 -14.75 4.05
C TRP A 136 3.68 -13.99 5.01
N ALA A 137 3.31 -12.79 5.44
CA ALA A 137 4.14 -11.97 6.33
C ALA A 137 4.32 -12.63 7.71
N VAL A 138 3.25 -13.18 8.28
CA VAL A 138 3.32 -13.90 9.55
C VAL A 138 4.19 -15.16 9.44
N ASN A 139 4.03 -15.95 8.39
CA ASN A 139 4.80 -17.18 8.20
C ASN A 139 6.29 -16.96 7.88
N HIS A 140 6.67 -15.79 7.35
CA HIS A 140 8.02 -15.57 6.82
C HIS A 140 8.81 -14.45 7.49
N LEU A 141 8.14 -13.49 8.13
CA LEU A 141 8.78 -12.32 8.71
C LEU A 141 8.54 -12.18 10.22
N TYR A 142 7.52 -12.83 10.79
CA TYR A 142 7.25 -12.78 12.23
C TYR A 142 8.16 -13.75 13.01
N ARG A 143 8.60 -13.31 14.18
CA ARG A 143 9.39 -14.12 15.14
C ARG A 143 8.58 -14.33 16.41
N PRO A 144 8.04 -15.52 16.63
CA PRO A 144 7.21 -15.81 17.82
C PRO A 144 7.93 -15.58 19.16
N GLN A 145 9.24 -15.86 19.22
CA GLN A 145 10.03 -15.76 20.46
C GLN A 145 10.21 -14.31 20.94
N SER A 146 10.42 -13.37 19.99
CA SER A 146 10.59 -11.94 20.29
C SER A 146 9.31 -11.13 20.05
N GLN A 147 8.27 -11.75 19.52
CA GLN A 147 6.97 -11.13 19.21
C GLN A 147 7.09 -9.89 18.32
N ASP A 148 7.96 -9.97 17.31
CA ASP A 148 8.24 -8.87 16.39
C ASP A 148 8.42 -9.35 14.96
N PHE A 149 8.46 -8.39 14.02
CA PHE A 149 8.73 -8.65 12.61
C PHE A 149 10.15 -8.29 12.25
N ILE A 150 10.83 -9.16 11.49
CA ILE A 150 12.16 -8.88 10.92
C ILE A 150 12.07 -7.86 9.79
N TYR A 151 13.17 -7.16 9.54
CA TYR A 151 13.23 -6.10 8.54
C TYR A 151 13.05 -6.62 7.12
N ARG A 152 13.84 -7.63 6.71
CA ARG A 152 13.83 -8.13 5.32
C ARG A 152 14.23 -9.59 5.21
N LYS A 153 13.66 -10.27 4.22
CA LYS A 153 14.05 -11.63 3.84
C LYS A 153 14.52 -11.67 2.37
N GLY A 154 15.78 -11.93 2.16
CA GLY A 154 16.36 -12.12 0.85
C GLY A 154 16.45 -13.60 0.44
N ARG A 155 16.87 -13.86 -0.79
CA ARG A 155 17.07 -15.24 -1.26
C ARG A 155 18.14 -16.01 -0.48
N PHE A 156 19.25 -15.34 -0.13
CA PHE A 156 20.42 -15.95 0.54
C PHE A 156 20.78 -15.27 1.87
N LYS A 157 20.16 -14.13 2.19
CA LYS A 157 20.45 -13.33 3.38
C LYS A 157 19.16 -12.85 4.01
N THR A 158 19.05 -13.01 5.31
CA THR A 158 17.96 -12.44 6.11
C THR A 158 18.50 -11.31 6.98
N TRP A 159 17.83 -10.16 6.98
CA TRP A 159 18.11 -9.05 7.90
C TRP A 159 17.26 -9.28 9.16
N ASN A 160 17.82 -10.07 10.07
CA ASN A 160 17.11 -10.61 11.24
C ASN A 160 17.13 -9.64 12.44
N TYR A 161 16.88 -8.35 12.18
CA TYR A 161 16.64 -7.35 13.21
C TYR A 161 15.30 -6.67 12.93
N SER A 162 14.73 -6.07 13.97
CA SER A 162 13.47 -5.34 13.89
C SER A 162 13.71 -3.84 14.07
N LEU A 163 12.94 -3.04 13.33
CA LEU A 163 12.88 -1.59 13.46
C LEU A 163 11.49 -1.22 13.97
N MET A 164 11.41 -0.58 15.14
CA MET A 164 10.16 -0.32 15.83
C MET A 164 9.10 0.33 14.91
N ARG A 165 9.44 1.43 14.27
CA ARG A 165 8.51 2.14 13.37
C ARG A 165 8.32 1.43 12.03
N TRP A 166 9.43 0.99 11.43
CA TRP A 166 9.44 0.46 10.07
C TRP A 166 8.84 -0.94 9.96
N CYS A 167 9.10 -1.78 10.97
CA CYS A 167 8.59 -3.15 10.98
C CYS A 167 7.29 -3.25 11.77
N ASN A 168 7.36 -3.00 13.08
CA ASN A 168 6.25 -3.35 13.97
C ASN A 168 5.08 -2.38 13.88
N ALA A 169 5.32 -1.05 13.92
CA ALA A 169 4.21 -0.10 13.89
C ALA A 169 3.40 -0.17 12.58
N TRP A 170 4.07 -0.35 11.43
CA TRP A 170 3.38 -0.53 10.16
C TRP A 170 2.62 -1.86 10.09
N MET A 171 3.20 -2.96 10.57
CA MET A 171 2.50 -4.24 10.60
C MET A 171 1.33 -4.25 11.57
N VAL A 172 1.47 -3.64 12.76
CA VAL A 172 0.34 -3.50 13.70
C VAL A 172 -0.81 -2.72 13.06
N ARG A 173 -0.50 -1.58 12.43
CA ARG A 173 -1.50 -0.81 11.70
C ARG A 173 -2.17 -1.64 10.60
N ALA A 174 -1.38 -2.32 9.78
CA ALA A 174 -1.86 -3.10 8.65
C ALA A 174 -2.80 -4.23 9.09
N LEU A 175 -2.38 -5.01 10.09
CA LEU A 175 -3.18 -6.11 10.61
C LEU A 175 -4.45 -5.63 11.31
N ALA A 176 -4.38 -4.52 12.06
CA ALA A 176 -5.56 -3.93 12.71
C ALA A 176 -6.58 -3.39 11.68
N GLU A 177 -6.14 -2.72 10.60
CA GLU A 177 -7.04 -2.29 9.52
C GLU A 177 -7.70 -3.48 8.81
N TYR A 178 -6.94 -4.56 8.57
CA TYR A 178 -7.45 -5.79 7.97
C TYR A 178 -8.47 -6.49 8.86
N GLU A 179 -8.16 -6.68 10.15
CA GLU A 179 -9.07 -7.28 11.14
C GLU A 179 -10.38 -6.49 11.27
N ALA A 180 -10.27 -5.17 11.38
CA ALA A 180 -11.45 -4.31 11.46
C ALA A 180 -12.37 -4.47 10.24
N MET A 181 -11.79 -4.64 9.05
CA MET A 181 -12.55 -4.88 7.83
C MET A 181 -13.25 -6.24 7.81
N LEU A 182 -12.60 -7.29 8.30
CA LEU A 182 -13.22 -8.62 8.41
C LEU A 182 -14.43 -8.58 9.34
N LEU A 183 -14.28 -7.96 10.53
CA LEU A 183 -15.36 -7.86 11.51
C LEU A 183 -16.58 -7.09 10.98
N THR A 184 -16.37 -6.06 10.17
CA THR A 184 -17.48 -5.30 9.56
C THR A 184 -18.17 -6.08 8.43
N SER A 185 -17.42 -6.89 7.70
CA SER A 185 -17.95 -7.72 6.60
C SER A 185 -18.85 -8.86 7.12
N ASP A 186 -18.50 -9.46 8.25
CA ASP A 186 -19.29 -10.53 8.89
C ASP A 186 -20.65 -10.03 9.41
N HIS A 187 -20.71 -8.76 9.90
CA HIS A 187 -21.95 -8.16 10.40
C HIS A 187 -22.92 -7.74 9.28
N SER A 188 -22.46 -7.59 8.06
CA SER A 188 -23.31 -7.25 6.90
C SER A 188 -23.90 -8.49 6.19
N ALA A 189 -23.52 -9.69 6.61
CA ALA A 189 -23.98 -10.95 6.04
C ALA A 189 -25.10 -11.61 6.87
N VAL A 190 -25.58 -10.97 7.93
CA VAL A 190 -26.69 -11.39 8.80
C VAL A 190 -27.87 -10.44 8.57
#